data_8d43c669f037eba7cfdf52545d3564c7
#
_entry.id   8d43c669f037eba7cfdf52545d3564c7
#
_cell.length_a   1.000
_cell.length_b   1.000
_cell.length_c   1.000
_cell.angle_alpha   90.00
_cell.angle_beta   90.00
_cell.angle_gamma   90.00
#
_symmetry.space_group_name_H-M   'P 1'
#
loop_
_entity.id
_entity.type
_entity.pdbx_description
1 polymer ?
#
loop_
_entity_poly.entity_id
_entity_poly.type
_entity_poly.pdbx_seq_one_letter_code
_entity_poly.pdbx_strand_id
1 'polypeptide(L)' 'MAKALLGTFHSDQRTAAHLLSENTRLRMRVRDLEDLVARLQDENDRMAQAAAVAILDLESDELKEMQPV' A
#
# COMPACT_ATOMS: atom_id res chain seq x y z
N MET A 1 -38.06 31.86 13.82
CA MET A 1 -36.59 31.99 13.79
C MET A 1 -35.88 30.91 14.57
N ALA A 2 -36.35 30.50 15.75
CA ALA A 2 -35.74 29.42 16.52
C ALA A 2 -35.76 28.07 15.82
N LYS A 3 -36.81 27.77 15.04
CA LYS A 3 -36.88 26.51 14.24
C LYS A 3 -35.87 26.46 13.12
N ALA A 4 -35.54 27.57 12.48
CA ALA A 4 -34.53 27.64 11.42
C ALA A 4 -33.14 27.43 11.98
N LEU A 5 -32.83 27.99 13.14
CA LEU A 5 -31.56 27.78 13.82
C LEU A 5 -31.37 26.35 14.29
N LEU A 6 -32.40 25.70 14.81
CA LEU A 6 -32.37 24.32 15.23
C LEU A 6 -32.21 23.38 14.02
N GLY A 7 -32.89 23.68 12.90
CA GLY A 7 -32.73 22.91 11.67
C GLY A 7 -31.32 22.98 11.12
N THR A 8 -30.72 24.17 11.09
CA THR A 8 -29.34 24.38 10.65
C THR A 8 -28.35 23.64 11.57
N PHE A 9 -28.58 23.73 12.89
CA PHE A 9 -27.73 23.01 13.85
C PHE A 9 -27.76 21.50 13.64
N HIS A 10 -28.94 20.92 13.46
CA HIS A 10 -29.05 19.49 13.18
C HIS A 10 -28.43 19.09 11.86
N SER A 11 -28.57 19.91 10.83
CA SER A 11 -27.94 19.68 9.54
C SER A 11 -26.42 19.71 9.66
N ASP A 12 -25.88 20.66 10.40
CA ASP A 12 -24.45 20.78 10.64
C ASP A 12 -23.91 19.59 11.44
N GLN A 13 -24.65 19.11 12.42
CA GLN A 13 -24.29 17.92 13.19
C GLN A 13 -24.26 16.67 12.32
N ARG A 14 -25.25 16.49 11.46
CA ARG A 14 -25.29 15.37 10.53
C ARG A 14 -24.12 15.42 9.56
N THR A 15 -23.83 16.60 9.03
CA THR A 15 -22.70 16.82 8.12
C THR A 15 -21.39 16.53 8.82
N ALA A 16 -21.22 17.02 10.06
CA ALA A 16 -20.02 16.76 10.86
C ALA A 16 -19.86 15.27 11.16
N ALA A 17 -20.95 14.58 11.53
CA ALA A 17 -20.92 13.14 11.79
C ALA A 17 -20.59 12.37 10.53
N HIS A 18 -21.14 12.76 9.39
CA HIS A 18 -20.85 12.16 8.09
C HIS A 18 -19.38 12.32 7.71
N LEU A 19 -18.85 13.54 7.87
CA LEU A 19 -17.45 13.83 7.60
C LEU A 19 -16.52 13.04 8.51
N LEU A 20 -16.87 12.91 9.78
CA LEU A 20 -16.08 12.14 10.72
C LEU A 20 -16.05 10.65 10.33
N SER A 21 -17.22 10.11 9.97
CA SER A 21 -17.34 8.73 9.49
C SER A 21 -16.53 8.50 8.21
N GLU A 22 -16.66 9.41 7.23
CA GLU A 22 -15.90 9.35 5.99
C GLU A 22 -14.40 9.49 6.24
N ASN A 23 -13.99 10.36 7.16
CA ASN A 23 -12.59 10.52 7.52
C ASN A 23 -12.02 9.24 8.11
N THR A 24 -12.77 8.58 9.00
CA THR A 24 -12.38 7.30 9.59
C THR A 24 -12.25 6.22 8.51
N ARG A 25 -13.22 6.13 7.62
CA ARG A 25 -13.21 5.18 6.50
C ARG A 25 -12.00 5.39 5.60
N LEU A 26 -11.72 6.63 5.24
CA LEU A 26 -10.59 6.97 4.39
C LEU A 26 -9.25 6.69 5.06
N ARG A 27 -9.13 6.94 6.36
CA ARG A 27 -7.92 6.61 7.12
C ARG A 27 -7.66 5.11 7.15
N MET A 28 -8.70 4.32 7.32
CA MET A 28 -8.58 2.86 7.26
C MET A 28 -8.16 2.42 5.87
N ARG A 29 -8.72 3.03 4.83
CA ARG A 29 -8.34 2.74 3.45
C ARG A 29 -6.89 3.09 3.18
N VAL A 30 -6.42 4.21 3.68
CA VAL A 30 -5.02 4.62 3.55
C VAL A 30 -4.09 3.59 4.21
N ARG A 31 -4.44 3.11 5.40
CA ARG A 31 -3.66 2.07 6.09
C ARG A 31 -3.60 0.78 5.28
N ASP A 32 -4.74 0.36 4.73
CA ASP A 32 -4.80 -0.84 3.91
C ASP A 32 -3.91 -0.71 2.67
N LEU A 33 -3.94 0.46 2.03
CA LEU A 33 -3.11 0.74 0.86
C LEU A 33 -1.63 0.82 1.23
N GLU A 34 -1.29 1.41 2.35
CA GLU A 34 0.09 1.46 2.85
C GLU A 34 0.63 0.05 3.12
N ASP A 35 -0.19 -0.81 3.73
CA ASP A 35 0.17 -2.20 3.96
C ASP A 35 0.36 -2.97 2.65
N LEU A 36 -0.50 -2.70 1.67
CA LEU A 36 -0.38 -3.32 0.35
C LEU A 36 0.91 -2.86 -0.35
N VAL A 37 1.22 -1.58 -0.30
CA VAL A 37 2.45 -1.04 -0.87
C VAL A 37 3.67 -1.69 -0.22
N ALA A 38 3.69 -1.80 1.11
CA ALA A 38 4.79 -2.44 1.82
C ALA A 38 4.98 -3.90 1.40
N ARG A 39 3.89 -4.64 1.24
CA ARG A 39 3.95 -6.04 0.77
C ARG A 39 4.45 -6.14 -0.65
N LEU A 40 4.00 -5.26 -1.53
CA LEU A 40 4.44 -5.24 -2.92
C LEU A 40 5.92 -4.88 -3.04
N GLN A 41 6.40 -3.94 -2.24
CA GLN A 41 7.82 -3.60 -2.19
C GLN A 41 8.67 -4.79 -1.74
N ASP A 42 8.24 -5.49 -0.69
CA ASP A 42 8.91 -6.69 -0.20
C ASP A 42 8.93 -7.79 -1.25
N GLU A 43 7.81 -8.01 -1.92
CA GLU A 43 7.72 -8.99 -2.98
C GLU A 43 8.61 -8.63 -4.16
N ASN A 44 8.64 -7.36 -4.57
CA ASN A 44 9.51 -6.88 -5.62
C ASN A 44 10.99 -7.07 -5.27
N ASP A 45 11.37 -6.79 -4.04
CA ASP A 45 12.74 -6.98 -3.56
C ASP A 45 13.14 -8.46 -3.59
N ARG A 46 12.23 -9.35 -3.17
CA ARG A 46 12.46 -10.79 -3.22
C ARG A 46 12.62 -11.29 -4.66
N MET A 47 11.77 -10.81 -5.56
CA MET A 47 11.84 -11.17 -6.97
C MET A 47 13.14 -10.67 -7.61
N ALA A 48 13.54 -9.45 -7.31
CA ALA A 48 14.80 -8.88 -7.80
C ALA A 48 15.99 -9.66 -7.27
N GLN A 49 15.97 -10.05 -6.01
CA GLN A 49 17.02 -10.84 -5.40
C GLN A 49 17.09 -12.25 -6.00
N ALA A 50 15.94 -12.88 -6.20
CA ALA A 50 15.87 -14.19 -6.85
C ALA A 50 16.41 -14.13 -8.28
N ALA A 51 16.08 -13.08 -9.02
CA ALA A 51 16.59 -12.88 -10.38
C ALA A 51 18.10 -12.68 -10.38
N ALA A 52 18.63 -11.91 -9.44
CA ALA A 52 20.07 -11.70 -9.30
C ALA A 52 20.81 -12.99 -8.99
N VAL A 53 20.27 -13.81 -8.09
CA VAL A 53 20.84 -15.13 -7.77
C VAL A 53 20.84 -16.04 -8.99
N ALA A 54 19.74 -16.06 -9.75
CA ALA A 54 19.63 -16.88 -10.96
C ALA A 54 20.67 -16.45 -12.01
N ILE A 55 20.90 -15.16 -12.18
CA ILE A 55 21.91 -14.64 -13.09
C ILE A 55 23.31 -15.07 -12.65
N LEU A 56 23.61 -14.95 -11.36
CA LEU A 56 24.89 -15.37 -10.80
C LEU A 56 25.13 -16.87 -10.97
N ASP A 57 24.11 -17.69 -10.80
CA ASP A 57 24.20 -19.13 -11.00
C ASP A 57 24.49 -19.46 -12.45
N LEU A 58 23.85 -18.79 -13.41
CA LEU A 58 24.10 -18.95 -14.83
C LEU A 58 25.54 -18.56 -15.21
N GLU A 59 26.01 -17.41 -14.69
CA GLU A 59 27.38 -16.96 -14.91
C GLU A 59 28.39 -17.95 -14.34
N SER A 60 28.12 -18.47 -13.14
CA SER A 60 28.97 -19.48 -12.51
C SER A 60 29.06 -20.76 -13.33
N ASP A 61 27.93 -21.23 -13.87
CA ASP A 61 27.88 -22.41 -14.73
C ASP A 61 28.67 -22.20 -16.05
N GLU A 62 28.54 -21.02 -16.66
CA GLU A 62 29.30 -20.63 -17.84
C GLU A 62 30.81 -20.65 -17.59
N LEU A 63 31.23 -20.12 -16.44
CA LEU A 63 32.62 -20.09 -16.02
C LEU A 63 33.17 -21.53 -15.82
N LYS A 64 32.39 -22.42 -15.26
CA LYS A 64 32.73 -23.82 -15.08
C LYS A 64 32.93 -24.54 -16.43
N GLU A 65 32.07 -24.27 -17.41
CA GLU A 65 32.15 -24.82 -18.75
C GLU A 65 33.37 -24.27 -19.49
N MET A 66 33.79 -23.05 -19.21
CA MET A 66 34.94 -22.41 -19.84
C MET A 66 36.29 -22.82 -19.24
N GLN A 67 36.32 -23.43 -18.06
CA GLN A 67 37.55 -23.88 -17.45
C GLN A 67 38.14 -25.09 -18.21
N PRO A 68 39.40 -25.02 -18.60
CA PRO A 68 40.05 -26.17 -19.23
C PRO A 68 40.19 -27.32 -18.23
N VAL A 69 39.86 -28.46 -18.65
CA VAL A 69 39.90 -29.69 -17.84
C VAL A 69 41.37 -30.08 -17.54
#